data_0d5eba086fda84e525530afd6e55a2c8
#
_entry.id   0d5eba086fda84e525530afd6e55a2c8
#
_cell.length_a   1.000
_cell.length_b   1.000
_cell.length_c   1.000
_cell.angle_alpha   90.00
_cell.angle_beta   90.00
_cell.angle_gamma   90.00
#
_symmetry.space_group_name_H-M   'P 1'
#
loop_
_entity.id
_entity.type
_entity.pdbx_description
1 polymer ?
#
loop_
_entity_poly.entity_id
_entity_poly.type
_entity_poly.pdbx_seq_one_letter_code
_entity_poly.pdbx_strand_id
1 'polypeptide(L)'
;MIILKNKKKMDEMISKASNIFIVGHRYLDLDAIASNIGMYEYVKTFGKKPIIIVNDKYKEAGVKRVIDKVSECYHFDKSSKIKHRINENSLLIITDTNKEVLLQDNTLPSLFGKNIIIIDHHEYNETSIQNGLILVDDKLSSASEMVTYLLDSIDKVVEKKIATILLSGIVLDTNNFALKTTADTYKAAYLLAKQGAKASEVQGLLKQDIKAYIERHKMITDVRICDNIAIACAKASLFYRREDLAKVSDLLLQFNGIEVSFAVGKLDSRKVGISGRSVGKINVGDVLEYLGGGGNAYEAAAQVEHKKIKEVEEDIKEALKNFK
;
A
#
# COMPACT_ATOMS: atom_id res chain seq x y z
N MET A 1 -8.79 18.18 -5.88
CA MET A 1 -7.65 17.23 -5.86
C MET A 1 -6.35 18.00 -5.75
N ILE A 2 -5.53 17.67 -4.77
CA ILE A 2 -4.30 18.41 -4.44
C ILE A 2 -3.23 18.31 -5.55
N ILE A 3 -3.12 17.17 -6.20
CA ILE A 3 -2.12 16.92 -7.25
C ILE A 3 -2.29 17.88 -8.44
N LEU A 4 -3.52 18.14 -8.86
CA LEU A 4 -3.80 19.06 -9.98
C LEU A 4 -3.56 20.53 -9.61
N LYS A 5 -3.86 20.91 -8.34
CA LYS A 5 -3.60 22.26 -7.85
C LYS A 5 -2.11 22.61 -7.81
N ASN A 6 -1.26 21.62 -7.58
CA ASN A 6 0.18 21.79 -7.47
C ASN A 6 0.96 21.32 -8.71
N LYS A 7 0.25 20.99 -9.79
CA LYS A 7 0.84 20.45 -11.02
C LYS A 7 1.98 21.31 -11.56
N LYS A 8 1.79 22.63 -11.62
CA LYS A 8 2.82 23.57 -12.13
C LYS A 8 4.14 23.44 -11.36
N LYS A 9 4.08 23.40 -10.02
CA LYS A 9 5.28 23.26 -9.16
C LYS A 9 5.94 21.89 -9.36
N MET A 10 5.14 20.83 -9.48
CA MET A 10 5.62 19.49 -9.79
C MET A 10 6.33 19.44 -11.15
N ASP A 11 5.74 20.03 -12.18
CA ASP A 11 6.30 20.10 -13.54
C ASP A 11 7.63 20.83 -13.55
N GLU A 12 7.75 21.93 -12.81
CA GLU A 12 9.01 22.68 -12.67
C GLU A 12 10.11 21.83 -12.02
N MET A 13 9.76 21.05 -10.96
CA MET A 13 10.73 20.15 -10.30
C MET A 13 11.17 19.02 -11.24
N ILE A 14 10.23 18.40 -11.98
CA ILE A 14 10.53 17.36 -12.96
C ILE A 14 11.42 17.90 -14.09
N SER A 15 11.09 19.06 -14.62
CA SER A 15 11.84 19.68 -15.74
C SER A 15 13.29 19.99 -15.37
N LYS A 16 13.53 20.50 -14.15
CA LYS A 16 14.85 20.88 -13.65
C LYS A 16 15.72 19.68 -13.26
N ALA A 17 15.11 18.54 -12.95
CA ALA A 17 15.83 17.38 -12.47
C ALA A 17 16.78 16.79 -13.50
N SER A 18 18.00 16.46 -13.07
CA SER A 18 19.00 15.75 -13.89
C SER A 18 18.72 14.26 -13.96
N ASN A 19 18.42 13.65 -12.82
CA ASN A 19 18.02 12.26 -12.66
C ASN A 19 16.72 12.18 -11.85
N ILE A 20 15.84 11.25 -12.20
CA ILE A 20 14.58 11.07 -11.51
C ILE A 20 14.45 9.62 -11.08
N PHE A 21 14.15 9.43 -9.79
CA PHE A 21 13.96 8.14 -9.17
C PHE A 21 12.54 8.07 -8.62
N ILE A 22 11.88 6.94 -8.82
CA ILE A 22 10.50 6.71 -8.37
C ILE A 22 10.52 5.53 -7.41
N VAL A 23 9.89 5.66 -6.24
CA VAL A 23 9.89 4.62 -5.21
C VAL A 23 8.52 4.55 -4.53
N GLY A 24 8.06 3.34 -4.25
CA GLY A 24 6.92 3.08 -3.37
C GLY A 24 7.35 2.52 -2.02
N HIS A 25 6.37 2.05 -1.24
CA HIS A 25 6.63 1.42 0.05
C HIS A 25 7.37 0.07 -0.08
N ARG A 26 7.97 -0.43 1.04
CA ARG A 26 8.85 -1.62 1.06
C ARG A 26 8.15 -2.94 0.71
N TYR A 27 6.87 -3.05 0.93
CA TYR A 27 6.07 -4.24 0.59
C TYR A 27 5.18 -3.92 -0.60
N LEU A 28 5.81 -3.58 -1.75
CA LEU A 28 5.08 -3.19 -2.95
C LEU A 28 3.87 -4.07 -3.20
N ASP A 29 2.74 -3.43 -3.35
CA ASP A 29 1.49 -4.01 -3.83
C ASP A 29 1.13 -3.47 -5.23
N LEU A 30 -0.09 -3.72 -5.69
CA LEU A 30 -0.50 -3.30 -7.02
C LEU A 30 -0.72 -1.79 -7.11
N ASP A 31 -1.09 -1.09 -6.03
CA ASP A 31 -1.24 0.36 -6.09
C ASP A 31 0.12 1.06 -6.14
N ALA A 32 1.05 0.66 -5.28
CA ALA A 32 2.39 1.22 -5.27
C ALA A 32 3.11 1.02 -6.62
N ILE A 33 3.07 -0.19 -7.20
CA ILE A 33 3.76 -0.42 -8.49
C ILE A 33 3.03 0.25 -9.66
N ALA A 34 1.70 0.30 -9.66
CA ALA A 34 0.91 0.93 -10.71
C ALA A 34 1.11 2.45 -10.70
N SER A 35 1.06 3.10 -9.54
CA SER A 35 1.33 4.53 -9.40
C SER A 35 2.77 4.89 -9.78
N ASN A 36 3.77 4.06 -9.43
CA ASN A 36 5.14 4.22 -9.91
C ASN A 36 5.23 4.21 -11.44
N ILE A 37 4.58 3.24 -12.10
CA ILE A 37 4.56 3.11 -13.57
C ILE A 37 3.81 4.29 -14.21
N GLY A 38 2.69 4.71 -13.64
CA GLY A 38 1.94 5.88 -14.11
C GLY A 38 2.76 7.16 -14.00
N MET A 39 3.49 7.37 -12.89
CA MET A 39 4.42 8.48 -12.75
C MET A 39 5.59 8.40 -13.72
N TYR A 40 6.08 7.20 -14.02
CA TYR A 40 7.07 7.01 -15.08
C TYR A 40 6.54 7.51 -16.43
N GLU A 41 5.30 7.18 -16.80
CA GLU A 41 4.67 7.68 -18.04
C GLU A 41 4.51 9.22 -18.01
N TYR A 42 4.16 9.78 -16.86
CA TYR A 42 4.09 11.23 -16.71
C TYR A 42 5.45 11.90 -16.92
N VAL A 43 6.49 11.40 -16.26
CA VAL A 43 7.87 11.93 -16.37
C VAL A 43 8.41 11.82 -17.79
N LYS A 44 8.06 10.77 -18.53
CA LYS A 44 8.43 10.60 -19.95
C LYS A 44 7.95 11.76 -20.83
N THR A 45 6.85 12.41 -20.50
CA THR A 45 6.34 13.56 -21.28
C THR A 45 7.28 14.77 -21.26
N PHE A 46 8.19 14.82 -20.28
CA PHE A 46 9.25 15.83 -20.16
C PHE A 46 10.55 15.41 -20.87
N GLY A 47 10.55 14.33 -21.65
CA GLY A 47 11.74 13.79 -22.30
C GLY A 47 12.73 13.13 -21.34
N LYS A 48 12.32 12.85 -20.08
CA LYS A 48 13.16 12.24 -19.06
C LYS A 48 12.97 10.72 -19.02
N LYS A 49 13.99 10.01 -18.53
CA LYS A 49 13.98 8.55 -18.34
C LYS A 49 14.18 8.25 -16.86
N PRO A 50 13.10 8.15 -16.07
CA PRO A 50 13.22 7.86 -14.64
C PRO A 50 13.62 6.40 -14.39
N ILE A 51 14.02 6.12 -13.14
CA ILE A 51 14.28 4.76 -12.66
C ILE A 51 13.30 4.44 -11.55
N ILE A 52 12.60 3.33 -11.68
CA ILE A 52 11.75 2.80 -10.61
C ILE A 52 12.62 1.95 -9.69
N ILE A 53 12.65 2.31 -8.42
CA ILE A 53 13.41 1.57 -7.40
C ILE A 53 12.59 0.38 -6.92
N VAL A 54 13.18 -0.82 -7.04
CA VAL A 54 12.57 -2.06 -6.58
C VAL A 54 13.62 -2.93 -5.89
N ASN A 55 13.70 -2.83 -4.57
CA ASN A 55 14.67 -3.60 -3.75
C ASN A 55 14.23 -5.03 -3.46
N ASP A 56 13.00 -5.36 -3.64
CA ASP A 56 12.28 -6.32 -2.85
C ASP A 56 12.57 -7.80 -3.21
N LYS A 57 12.78 -8.59 -2.17
CA LYS A 57 12.80 -10.07 -2.24
C LYS A 57 11.39 -10.67 -2.13
N TYR A 58 10.42 -9.93 -1.58
CA TYR A 58 9.08 -10.40 -1.21
C TYR A 58 8.00 -9.66 -2.00
N LYS A 59 8.12 -9.70 -3.31
CA LYS A 59 7.11 -9.10 -4.19
C LYS A 59 5.82 -9.91 -4.12
N GLU A 60 4.69 -9.23 -3.95
CA GLU A 60 3.40 -9.86 -4.19
C GLU A 60 3.35 -10.45 -5.60
N ALA A 61 2.61 -11.56 -5.75
CA ALA A 61 2.50 -12.23 -7.05
C ALA A 61 1.95 -11.30 -8.15
N GLY A 62 1.06 -10.38 -7.78
CA GLY A 62 0.56 -9.32 -8.66
C GLY A 62 1.64 -8.39 -9.15
N VAL A 63 2.46 -7.87 -8.23
CA VAL A 63 3.59 -7.00 -8.54
C VAL A 63 4.60 -7.68 -9.45
N LYS A 64 4.92 -8.95 -9.18
CA LYS A 64 5.80 -9.72 -10.07
C LYS A 64 5.23 -9.79 -11.48
N ARG A 65 3.93 -10.14 -11.62
CA ARG A 65 3.27 -10.19 -12.93
C ARG A 65 3.28 -8.84 -13.67
N VAL A 66 3.13 -7.73 -12.93
CA VAL A 66 3.23 -6.38 -13.50
C VAL A 66 4.63 -6.12 -14.03
N ILE A 67 5.66 -6.33 -13.19
CA ILE A 67 7.06 -6.09 -13.57
C ILE A 67 7.43 -6.94 -14.79
N ASP A 68 7.09 -8.25 -14.78
CA ASP A 68 7.37 -9.17 -15.90
C ASP A 68 6.72 -8.67 -17.21
N LYS A 69 5.53 -8.03 -17.15
CA LYS A 69 4.84 -7.47 -18.31
C LYS A 69 5.47 -6.19 -18.88
N VAL A 70 6.22 -5.44 -18.08
CA VAL A 70 6.69 -4.10 -18.47
C VAL A 70 8.20 -3.93 -18.41
N SER A 71 8.96 -4.90 -17.94
CA SER A 71 10.42 -4.81 -17.73
C SER A 71 11.22 -4.46 -18.97
N GLU A 72 10.72 -4.75 -20.17
CA GLU A 72 11.38 -4.38 -21.43
C GLU A 72 11.26 -2.87 -21.75
N CYS A 73 10.24 -2.19 -21.20
CA CYS A 73 9.92 -0.79 -21.52
C CYS A 73 10.25 0.18 -20.38
N TYR A 74 10.43 -0.34 -19.15
CA TYR A 74 10.62 0.45 -17.93
C TYR A 74 11.91 0.08 -17.24
N HIS A 75 12.62 1.10 -16.74
CA HIS A 75 13.89 0.87 -16.06
C HIS A 75 13.66 0.64 -14.57
N PHE A 76 13.92 -0.57 -14.12
CA PHE A 76 13.90 -0.97 -12.70
C PHE A 76 15.32 -1.17 -12.19
N ASP A 77 15.62 -0.66 -11.00
CA ASP A 77 16.90 -0.92 -10.35
C ASP A 77 16.78 -0.93 -8.82
N LYS A 78 17.80 -1.42 -8.13
CA LYS A 78 17.86 -1.43 -6.66
C LYS A 78 18.41 -0.10 -6.13
N SER A 79 17.98 0.31 -4.94
CA SER A 79 18.49 1.52 -4.29
C SER A 79 20.02 1.51 -4.14
N SER A 80 20.61 0.36 -3.83
CA SER A 80 22.07 0.20 -3.72
C SER A 80 22.81 0.55 -5.02
N LYS A 81 22.20 0.31 -6.16
CA LYS A 81 22.80 0.60 -7.47
C LYS A 81 22.62 2.03 -7.93
N ILE A 82 21.61 2.74 -7.41
CA ILE A 82 21.32 4.11 -7.86
C ILE A 82 22.01 5.18 -7.01
N LYS A 83 22.48 4.84 -5.79
CA LYS A 83 23.04 5.84 -4.85
C LYS A 83 24.21 6.63 -5.44
N HIS A 84 25.06 6.02 -6.23
CA HIS A 84 26.19 6.71 -6.90
C HIS A 84 25.74 7.63 -8.06
N ARG A 85 24.49 7.57 -8.49
CA ARG A 85 23.90 8.40 -9.56
C ARG A 85 23.14 9.61 -9.02
N ILE A 86 22.98 9.69 -7.69
CA ILE A 86 22.29 10.80 -7.04
C ILE A 86 23.25 11.99 -6.98
N ASN A 87 22.76 13.16 -7.36
CA ASN A 87 23.42 14.44 -7.27
C ASN A 87 22.44 15.52 -6.78
N GLU A 88 22.93 16.75 -6.58
CA GLU A 88 22.14 17.87 -6.05
C GLU A 88 20.87 18.22 -6.86
N ASN A 89 20.86 17.90 -8.16
CA ASN A 89 19.74 18.14 -9.06
C ASN A 89 18.90 16.86 -9.29
N SER A 90 19.13 15.81 -8.54
CA SER A 90 18.32 14.60 -8.62
C SER A 90 16.98 14.78 -7.89
N LEU A 91 15.92 14.15 -8.40
CA LEU A 91 14.56 14.19 -7.86
C LEU A 91 14.12 12.80 -7.44
N LEU A 92 13.55 12.72 -6.24
CA LEU A 92 12.87 11.51 -5.74
C LEU A 92 11.35 11.73 -5.81
N ILE A 93 10.64 10.83 -6.47
CA ILE A 93 9.19 10.76 -6.46
C ILE A 93 8.78 9.56 -5.62
N ILE A 94 8.05 9.80 -4.56
CA ILE A 94 7.52 8.77 -3.66
C ILE A 94 6.04 8.63 -3.96
N THR A 95 5.58 7.40 -4.22
CA THR A 95 4.15 7.12 -4.40
C THR A 95 3.67 6.11 -3.38
N ASP A 96 2.41 6.26 -2.99
CA ASP A 96 1.68 5.33 -2.14
C ASP A 96 2.31 5.11 -0.75
N THR A 97 3.01 6.10 -0.27
CA THR A 97 3.41 6.25 1.12
C THR A 97 3.98 7.64 1.37
N ASN A 98 3.77 8.16 2.56
CA ASN A 98 4.37 9.40 3.02
C ASN A 98 5.31 9.18 4.22
N LYS A 99 5.58 7.91 4.61
CA LYS A 99 6.38 7.58 5.80
C LYS A 99 7.74 6.99 5.43
N GLU A 100 8.80 7.63 5.93
CA GLU A 100 10.18 7.21 5.68
C GLU A 100 10.45 5.75 6.08
N VAL A 101 9.92 5.33 7.23
CA VAL A 101 10.09 3.96 7.75
C VAL A 101 9.42 2.89 6.88
N LEU A 102 8.48 3.28 6.02
CA LEU A 102 7.81 2.37 5.10
C LEU A 102 8.46 2.30 3.72
N LEU A 103 9.41 3.17 3.39
CA LEU A 103 10.10 3.13 2.11
C LEU A 103 10.92 1.85 1.94
N GLN A 104 11.14 1.45 0.71
CA GLN A 104 12.05 0.33 0.37
C GLN A 104 13.49 0.54 0.83
N ASP A 105 13.89 1.79 0.95
CA ASP A 105 15.15 2.24 1.55
C ASP A 105 14.88 3.56 2.27
N ASN A 106 14.81 3.52 3.57
CA ASN A 106 14.50 4.68 4.42
C ASN A 106 15.60 5.74 4.45
N THR A 107 16.77 5.46 3.89
CA THR A 107 17.84 6.46 3.76
C THR A 107 17.68 7.36 2.54
N LEU A 108 16.78 7.04 1.61
CA LEU A 108 16.62 7.81 0.37
C LEU A 108 16.23 9.27 0.63
N PRO A 109 15.23 9.61 1.45
CA PRO A 109 14.81 11.00 1.62
C PRO A 109 15.96 11.92 2.04
N SER A 110 16.86 11.48 2.91
CA SER A 110 18.01 12.27 3.35
C SER A 110 19.00 12.59 2.22
N LEU A 111 19.08 11.77 1.17
CA LEU A 111 19.96 11.95 0.03
C LEU A 111 19.44 13.00 -0.97
N PHE A 112 18.13 13.29 -0.96
CA PHE A 112 17.49 14.20 -1.91
C PHE A 112 17.12 15.56 -1.28
N GLY A 113 17.20 15.70 0.03
CA GLY A 113 16.89 16.94 0.74
C GLY A 113 15.46 17.43 0.43
N LYS A 114 15.33 18.59 -0.23
CA LYS A 114 14.01 19.16 -0.62
C LYS A 114 13.55 18.72 -2.01
N ASN A 115 14.37 18.01 -2.76
CA ASN A 115 14.04 17.54 -4.10
C ASN A 115 13.22 16.24 -4.02
N ILE A 116 12.10 16.31 -3.33
CA ILE A 116 11.18 15.17 -3.13
C ILE A 116 9.77 15.60 -3.55
N ILE A 117 9.08 14.71 -4.24
CA ILE A 117 7.64 14.81 -4.50
C ILE A 117 6.99 13.58 -3.86
N ILE A 118 5.95 13.79 -3.04
CA ILE A 118 5.18 12.71 -2.41
C ILE A 118 3.77 12.75 -2.99
N ILE A 119 3.31 11.62 -3.51
CA ILE A 119 1.96 11.40 -4.05
C ILE A 119 1.35 10.24 -3.28
N ASP A 120 0.43 10.54 -2.37
CA ASP A 120 -0.09 9.54 -1.44
C ASP A 120 -1.55 9.84 -1.06
N HIS A 121 -2.28 8.79 -0.68
CA HIS A 121 -3.66 8.84 -0.22
C HIS A 121 -3.83 8.39 1.25
N HIS A 122 -2.74 8.12 1.94
CA HIS A 122 -2.74 7.76 3.35
C HIS A 122 -2.76 9.01 4.23
N GLU A 123 -3.14 8.82 5.49
CA GLU A 123 -3.14 9.89 6.50
C GLU A 123 -1.75 10.55 6.61
N TYR A 124 -1.75 11.88 6.58
CA TYR A 124 -0.55 12.69 6.77
C TYR A 124 -0.51 13.23 8.21
N ASN A 125 0.56 12.92 8.93
CA ASN A 125 0.73 13.31 10.33
C ASN A 125 2.20 13.61 10.67
N GLU A 126 2.52 13.81 11.93
CA GLU A 126 3.86 14.19 12.42
C GLU A 126 4.96 13.17 12.06
N THR A 127 4.61 11.90 11.87
CA THR A 127 5.56 10.85 11.47
C THR A 127 5.80 10.79 9.95
N SER A 128 5.10 11.61 9.18
CA SER A 128 5.24 11.69 7.73
C SER A 128 6.46 12.51 7.33
N ILE A 129 6.98 12.29 6.13
CA ILE A 129 8.08 13.09 5.56
C ILE A 129 7.60 14.54 5.42
N GLN A 130 8.30 15.48 6.06
CA GLN A 130 7.90 16.89 6.16
C GLN A 130 8.54 17.80 5.09
N ASN A 131 9.49 17.28 4.31
CA ASN A 131 10.23 18.07 3.31
C ASN A 131 9.85 17.69 1.87
N GLY A 132 9.91 18.66 0.98
CA GLY A 132 9.59 18.48 -0.44
C GLY A 132 8.22 19.03 -0.85
N LEU A 133 7.70 18.53 -1.97
CA LEU A 133 6.35 18.83 -2.46
C LEU A 133 5.41 17.70 -2.00
N ILE A 134 4.56 17.99 -1.04
CA ILE A 134 3.64 17.04 -0.41
C ILE A 134 2.29 17.09 -1.13
N LEU A 135 1.92 16.03 -1.82
CA LEU A 135 0.67 15.88 -2.55
C LEU A 135 -0.10 14.69 -1.94
N VAL A 136 -0.59 14.88 -0.73
CA VAL A 136 -1.37 13.86 0.00
C VAL A 136 -2.84 14.24 -0.02
N ASP A 137 -3.72 13.30 -0.39
CA ASP A 137 -5.17 13.51 -0.45
C ASP A 137 -5.89 12.24 0.05
N ASP A 138 -6.18 12.20 1.34
CA ASP A 138 -6.78 11.06 2.06
C ASP A 138 -8.26 10.78 1.68
N LYS A 139 -8.85 11.66 0.86
CA LYS A 139 -10.21 11.49 0.30
C LYS A 139 -10.24 10.64 -0.95
N LEU A 140 -9.08 10.39 -1.55
CA LEU A 140 -8.95 9.55 -2.74
C LEU A 140 -8.71 8.10 -2.34
N SER A 141 -9.11 7.19 -3.21
CA SER A 141 -9.07 5.76 -2.91
C SER A 141 -7.67 5.16 -2.96
N SER A 142 -6.79 5.71 -3.82
CA SER A 142 -5.49 5.12 -4.13
C SER A 142 -4.53 6.13 -4.77
N ALA A 143 -3.25 5.88 -4.71
CA ALA A 143 -2.24 6.65 -5.44
C ALA A 143 -2.41 6.50 -6.96
N SER A 144 -2.84 5.34 -7.44
CA SER A 144 -3.19 5.10 -8.85
C SER A 144 -4.35 5.99 -9.33
N GLU A 145 -5.34 6.26 -8.49
CA GLU A 145 -6.40 7.21 -8.79
C GLU A 145 -5.81 8.62 -9.02
N MET A 146 -4.95 9.09 -8.10
CA MET A 146 -4.30 10.39 -8.21
C MET A 146 -3.50 10.53 -9.51
N VAL A 147 -2.70 9.50 -9.83
CA VAL A 147 -1.87 9.48 -11.03
C VAL A 147 -2.70 9.39 -12.30
N THR A 148 -3.84 8.70 -12.27
CA THR A 148 -4.78 8.64 -13.41
C THR A 148 -5.29 10.05 -13.76
N TYR A 149 -5.70 10.82 -12.78
CA TYR A 149 -6.12 12.20 -12.99
C TYR A 149 -5.00 13.11 -13.47
N LEU A 150 -3.78 12.87 -13.00
CA LEU A 150 -2.62 13.62 -13.46
C LEU A 150 -2.35 13.37 -14.95
N LEU A 151 -2.41 12.13 -15.40
CA LEU A 151 -2.25 11.76 -16.80
C LEU A 151 -3.38 12.32 -17.67
N ASP A 152 -4.63 12.24 -17.21
CA ASP A 152 -5.81 12.81 -17.87
C ASP A 152 -5.67 14.34 -18.03
N SER A 153 -5.11 15.04 -17.05
CA SER A 153 -4.93 16.50 -17.08
C SER A 153 -3.99 17.04 -18.17
N ILE A 154 -3.27 16.16 -18.83
CA ILE A 154 -2.37 16.45 -19.96
C ILE A 154 -2.75 15.66 -21.21
N ASP A 155 -3.98 15.15 -21.27
CA ASP A 155 -4.48 14.30 -22.37
C ASP A 155 -3.54 13.14 -22.72
N LYS A 156 -2.80 12.63 -21.71
CA LYS A 156 -1.86 11.53 -21.93
C LYS A 156 -2.62 10.22 -22.12
N VAL A 157 -2.61 9.73 -23.34
CA VAL A 157 -3.06 8.37 -23.65
C VAL A 157 -1.95 7.40 -23.30
N VAL A 158 -2.22 6.46 -22.39
CA VAL A 158 -1.32 5.37 -22.05
C VAL A 158 -1.71 4.10 -22.82
N GLU A 159 -0.75 3.20 -22.98
CA GLU A 159 -1.04 1.89 -23.57
C GLU A 159 -2.07 1.13 -22.70
N LYS A 160 -2.91 0.35 -23.34
CA LYS A 160 -3.93 -0.49 -22.70
C LYS A 160 -3.39 -1.30 -21.50
N LYS A 161 -2.17 -1.85 -21.62
CA LYS A 161 -1.54 -2.60 -20.53
C LYS A 161 -1.29 -1.71 -19.31
N ILE A 162 -0.91 -0.44 -19.50
CA ILE A 162 -0.66 0.52 -18.43
C ILE A 162 -1.97 0.98 -17.80
N ALA A 163 -2.99 1.26 -18.62
CA ALA A 163 -4.33 1.56 -18.13
C ALA A 163 -4.88 0.40 -17.27
N THR A 164 -4.65 -0.87 -17.67
CA THR A 164 -5.04 -2.04 -16.88
C THR A 164 -4.27 -2.14 -15.56
N ILE A 165 -2.97 -1.83 -15.56
CA ILE A 165 -2.13 -1.82 -14.35
C ILE A 165 -2.61 -0.73 -13.39
N LEU A 166 -2.86 0.50 -13.85
CA LEU A 166 -3.40 1.58 -13.01
C LEU A 166 -4.77 1.21 -12.42
N LEU A 167 -5.65 0.62 -13.24
CA LEU A 167 -6.94 0.14 -12.76
C LEU A 167 -6.78 -0.95 -11.69
N SER A 168 -5.74 -1.78 -11.76
CA SER A 168 -5.52 -2.83 -10.74
C SER A 168 -5.11 -2.26 -9.38
N GLY A 169 -4.44 -1.12 -9.32
CA GLY A 169 -4.16 -0.39 -8.08
C GLY A 169 -5.46 0.11 -7.46
N ILE A 170 -6.29 0.83 -8.23
CA ILE A 170 -7.60 1.29 -7.76
C ILE A 170 -8.46 0.14 -7.25
N VAL A 171 -8.54 -0.96 -7.99
CA VAL A 171 -9.37 -2.13 -7.62
C VAL A 171 -8.84 -2.83 -6.35
N LEU A 172 -7.52 -2.87 -6.16
CA LEU A 172 -6.92 -3.43 -4.94
C LEU A 172 -7.33 -2.61 -3.72
N ASP A 173 -7.07 -1.32 -3.71
CA ASP A 173 -7.25 -0.44 -2.55
C ASP A 173 -8.71 -0.18 -2.20
N THR A 174 -9.58 -0.24 -3.21
CA THR A 174 -11.03 -0.14 -3.01
C THR A 174 -11.68 -1.48 -2.66
N ASN A 175 -10.92 -2.56 -2.57
CA ASN A 175 -11.47 -3.91 -2.44
C ASN A 175 -12.62 -4.16 -3.44
N ASN A 176 -12.33 -4.03 -4.74
CA ASN A 176 -13.32 -4.12 -5.83
C ASN A 176 -14.46 -3.07 -5.72
N PHE A 177 -14.11 -1.83 -5.43
CA PHE A 177 -15.04 -0.70 -5.28
C PHE A 177 -16.01 -0.85 -4.09
N ALA A 178 -15.67 -1.66 -3.09
CA ALA A 178 -16.45 -1.83 -1.87
C ALA A 178 -16.06 -0.83 -0.76
N LEU A 179 -14.81 -0.34 -0.76
CA LEU A 179 -14.27 0.55 0.27
C LEU A 179 -13.71 1.83 -0.35
N LYS A 180 -13.74 2.94 0.40
CA LYS A 180 -13.15 4.25 0.02
C LYS A 180 -13.48 4.69 -1.41
N THR A 181 -14.61 4.26 -1.96
CA THR A 181 -15.01 4.51 -3.34
C THR A 181 -15.91 5.74 -3.44
N THR A 182 -15.52 6.69 -4.26
CA THR A 182 -16.26 7.93 -4.51
C THR A 182 -16.65 8.05 -5.99
N ALA A 183 -17.41 9.09 -6.35
CA ALA A 183 -17.70 9.41 -7.76
C ALA A 183 -16.40 9.64 -8.56
N ASP A 184 -15.38 10.23 -7.93
CA ASP A 184 -14.07 10.44 -8.55
C ASP A 184 -13.37 9.11 -8.82
N THR A 185 -13.44 8.14 -7.89
CA THR A 185 -12.88 6.79 -8.09
C THR A 185 -13.51 6.11 -9.32
N TYR A 186 -14.85 6.15 -9.45
CA TYR A 186 -15.52 5.60 -10.64
C TYR A 186 -15.14 6.35 -11.91
N LYS A 187 -14.97 7.68 -11.84
CA LYS A 187 -14.50 8.46 -12.99
C LYS A 187 -13.08 8.08 -13.40
N ALA A 188 -12.15 7.89 -12.47
CA ALA A 188 -10.80 7.41 -12.77
C ALA A 188 -10.85 6.03 -13.46
N ALA A 189 -11.66 5.09 -12.94
CA ALA A 189 -11.86 3.79 -13.56
C ALA A 189 -12.46 3.91 -14.98
N TYR A 190 -13.41 4.81 -15.19
CA TYR A 190 -13.96 5.11 -16.52
C TYR A 190 -12.89 5.63 -17.48
N LEU A 191 -12.04 6.57 -17.05
CA LEU A 191 -10.95 7.10 -17.88
C LEU A 191 -9.98 6.00 -18.32
N LEU A 192 -9.62 5.11 -17.40
CA LEU A 192 -8.77 3.95 -17.71
C LEU A 192 -9.46 2.94 -18.62
N ALA A 193 -10.75 2.66 -18.39
CA ALA A 193 -11.54 1.79 -19.25
C ALA A 193 -11.66 2.34 -20.69
N LYS A 194 -11.84 3.67 -20.83
CA LYS A 194 -11.84 4.36 -22.13
C LYS A 194 -10.50 4.20 -22.86
N GLN A 195 -9.37 4.08 -22.14
CA GLN A 195 -8.05 3.77 -22.70
C GLN A 195 -7.81 2.27 -22.89
N GLY A 196 -8.83 1.44 -22.72
CA GLY A 196 -8.81 0.01 -23.01
C GLY A 196 -8.41 -0.88 -21.85
N ALA A 197 -8.39 -0.38 -20.60
CA ALA A 197 -8.22 -1.24 -19.42
C ALA A 197 -9.30 -2.33 -19.40
N LYS A 198 -8.90 -3.56 -19.06
CA LYS A 198 -9.80 -4.72 -19.02
C LYS A 198 -9.93 -5.27 -17.61
N ALA A 199 -11.14 -5.28 -17.07
CA ALA A 199 -11.44 -5.86 -15.76
C ALA A 199 -11.00 -7.33 -15.63
N SER A 200 -11.15 -8.14 -16.70
CA SER A 200 -10.69 -9.53 -16.71
C SER A 200 -9.16 -9.67 -16.58
N GLU A 201 -8.39 -8.73 -17.12
CA GLU A 201 -6.93 -8.71 -16.98
C GLU A 201 -6.53 -8.19 -15.58
N VAL A 202 -7.29 -7.25 -15.00
CA VAL A 202 -7.13 -6.82 -13.61
C VAL A 202 -7.29 -8.00 -12.65
N GLN A 203 -8.34 -8.81 -12.82
CA GLN A 203 -8.51 -10.04 -12.02
C GLN A 203 -7.33 -10.99 -12.18
N GLY A 204 -6.71 -11.05 -13.36
CA GLY A 204 -5.48 -11.80 -13.58
C GLY A 204 -4.29 -11.30 -12.72
N LEU A 205 -4.17 -9.99 -12.54
CA LEU A 205 -3.14 -9.38 -11.68
C LEU A 205 -3.41 -9.61 -10.19
N LEU A 206 -4.67 -9.62 -9.77
CA LEU A 206 -5.10 -9.84 -8.40
C LEU A 206 -5.07 -11.31 -7.94
N LYS A 207 -4.82 -12.28 -8.84
CA LYS A 207 -4.74 -13.69 -8.48
C LYS A 207 -3.75 -13.94 -7.36
N GLN A 208 -4.20 -14.62 -6.33
CA GLN A 208 -3.41 -14.98 -5.16
C GLN A 208 -2.76 -16.36 -5.33
N ASP A 209 -1.70 -16.63 -4.57
CA ASP A 209 -1.14 -17.96 -4.43
C ASP A 209 -2.13 -18.85 -3.67
N ILE A 210 -2.48 -20.00 -4.27
CA ILE A 210 -3.48 -20.92 -3.68
C ILE A 210 -3.03 -21.50 -2.35
N LYS A 211 -1.73 -21.76 -2.17
CA LYS A 211 -1.22 -22.31 -0.92
C LYS A 211 -1.32 -21.27 0.20
N ALA A 212 -0.88 -20.05 -0.06
CA ALA A 212 -1.01 -18.93 0.87
C ALA A 212 -2.49 -18.62 1.18
N TYR A 213 -3.39 -18.73 0.19
CA TYR A 213 -4.83 -18.60 0.38
C TYR A 213 -5.36 -19.67 1.35
N ILE A 214 -5.04 -20.94 1.11
CA ILE A 214 -5.48 -22.07 1.96
C ILE A 214 -4.95 -21.90 3.40
N GLU A 215 -3.68 -21.51 3.57
CA GLU A 215 -3.11 -21.32 4.92
C GLU A 215 -3.82 -20.19 5.70
N ARG A 216 -4.15 -19.07 5.05
CA ARG A 216 -4.94 -18.00 5.66
C ARG A 216 -6.35 -18.49 6.05
N HIS A 217 -7.01 -19.23 5.16
CA HIS A 217 -8.36 -19.75 5.44
C HIS A 217 -8.40 -20.75 6.59
N LYS A 218 -7.32 -21.51 6.81
CA LYS A 218 -7.22 -22.38 8.00
C LYS A 218 -7.26 -21.61 9.32
N MET A 219 -6.87 -20.34 9.35
CA MET A 219 -7.02 -19.52 10.56
C MET A 219 -8.49 -19.20 10.85
N ILE A 220 -9.31 -19.11 9.81
CA ILE A 220 -10.72 -18.74 9.93
C ILE A 220 -11.56 -19.93 10.40
N THR A 221 -11.16 -21.16 10.10
CA THR A 221 -11.91 -22.36 10.54
C THR A 221 -12.00 -22.51 12.05
N ASP A 222 -11.02 -21.97 12.77
CA ASP A 222 -10.94 -22.04 14.24
C ASP A 222 -11.17 -20.65 14.89
N VAL A 223 -11.86 -19.73 14.17
CA VAL A 223 -12.16 -18.38 14.67
C VAL A 223 -13.02 -18.44 15.93
N ARG A 224 -12.67 -17.59 16.88
CA ARG A 224 -13.47 -17.39 18.09
C ARG A 224 -14.24 -16.09 17.97
N ILE A 225 -15.55 -16.18 18.16
CA ILE A 225 -16.47 -15.04 18.09
C ILE A 225 -17.03 -14.81 19.47
N CYS A 226 -16.90 -13.59 19.97
CA CYS A 226 -17.52 -13.12 21.20
C CYS A 226 -18.24 -11.81 20.89
N ASP A 227 -19.55 -11.81 21.03
CA ASP A 227 -20.42 -10.72 20.57
C ASP A 227 -20.19 -10.43 19.08
N ASN A 228 -19.71 -9.21 18.76
CA ASN A 228 -19.39 -8.74 17.42
C ASN A 228 -17.86 -8.73 17.10
N ILE A 229 -17.05 -9.41 17.94
CA ILE A 229 -15.59 -9.45 17.82
C ILE A 229 -15.16 -10.86 17.39
N ALA A 230 -14.38 -10.95 16.32
CA ALA A 230 -13.79 -12.17 15.81
C ALA A 230 -12.27 -12.20 16.04
N ILE A 231 -11.75 -13.27 16.64
CA ILE A 231 -10.30 -13.48 16.83
C ILE A 231 -9.91 -14.79 16.14
N ALA A 232 -9.08 -14.69 15.10
CA ALA A 232 -8.50 -15.82 14.39
C ALA A 232 -7.05 -16.03 14.82
N CYS A 233 -6.76 -17.22 15.36
CA CYS A 233 -5.43 -17.58 15.81
C CYS A 233 -4.79 -18.64 14.88
N ALA A 234 -3.59 -18.36 14.41
CA ALA A 234 -2.82 -19.29 13.59
C ALA A 234 -2.35 -20.52 14.39
N LYS A 235 -2.10 -21.62 13.70
CA LYS A 235 -1.41 -22.77 14.30
C LYS A 235 0.02 -22.38 14.64
N ALA A 236 0.49 -22.76 15.84
CA ALA A 236 1.82 -22.39 16.36
C ALA A 236 3.00 -22.95 15.56
N SER A 237 2.77 -23.92 14.67
CA SER A 237 3.78 -24.54 13.81
C SER A 237 4.05 -23.78 12.50
N LEU A 238 3.26 -22.75 12.17
CA LEU A 238 3.36 -22.01 10.93
C LEU A 238 3.81 -20.57 11.17
N PHE A 239 4.56 -20.04 10.22
CA PHE A 239 4.95 -18.63 10.18
C PHE A 239 4.13 -17.90 9.11
N TYR A 240 3.69 -16.69 9.44
CA TYR A 240 2.88 -15.84 8.57
C TYR A 240 3.60 -14.52 8.32
N ARG A 241 3.31 -13.89 7.21
CA ARG A 241 3.70 -12.50 6.99
C ARG A 241 2.65 -11.59 7.62
N ARG A 242 3.04 -10.32 7.90
CA ARG A 242 2.12 -9.32 8.43
C ARG A 242 0.91 -9.11 7.52
N GLU A 243 1.16 -9.09 6.21
CA GLU A 243 0.12 -8.94 5.20
C GLU A 243 -0.89 -10.10 5.20
N ASP A 244 -0.45 -11.31 5.51
CA ASP A 244 -1.35 -12.45 5.63
C ASP A 244 -2.29 -12.30 6.82
N LEU A 245 -1.79 -11.78 7.96
CA LEU A 245 -2.62 -11.49 9.13
C LEU A 245 -3.61 -10.36 8.85
N ALA A 246 -3.16 -9.29 8.15
CA ALA A 246 -4.03 -8.21 7.73
C ALA A 246 -5.18 -8.72 6.85
N LYS A 247 -4.86 -9.52 5.82
CA LYS A 247 -5.85 -10.13 4.93
C LYS A 247 -6.85 -11.03 5.65
N VAL A 248 -6.44 -11.71 6.71
CA VAL A 248 -7.36 -12.50 7.55
C VAL A 248 -8.29 -11.59 8.34
N SER A 249 -7.78 -10.54 8.97
CA SER A 249 -8.62 -9.57 9.68
C SER A 249 -9.62 -8.89 8.74
N ASP A 250 -9.19 -8.45 7.56
CA ASP A 250 -10.08 -7.85 6.55
C ASP A 250 -11.19 -8.82 6.12
N LEU A 251 -10.86 -10.10 5.94
CA LEU A 251 -11.83 -11.12 5.56
C LEU A 251 -12.87 -11.37 6.66
N LEU A 252 -12.46 -11.35 7.92
CA LEU A 252 -13.39 -11.54 9.05
C LEU A 252 -14.44 -10.43 9.15
N LEU A 253 -14.09 -9.18 8.82
CA LEU A 253 -15.05 -8.07 8.79
C LEU A 253 -16.12 -8.20 7.68
N GLN A 254 -15.94 -9.09 6.72
CA GLN A 254 -16.93 -9.30 5.66
C GLN A 254 -18.09 -10.20 6.10
N PHE A 255 -18.02 -10.80 7.30
CA PHE A 255 -19.09 -11.65 7.82
C PHE A 255 -20.12 -10.85 8.62
N ASN A 256 -21.38 -11.20 8.44
CA ASN A 256 -22.48 -10.59 9.18
C ASN A 256 -22.28 -10.70 10.70
N GLY A 257 -22.49 -9.61 11.41
CA GLY A 257 -22.39 -9.55 12.87
C GLY A 257 -20.96 -9.33 13.40
N ILE A 258 -19.95 -9.29 12.54
CA ILE A 258 -18.58 -8.95 12.94
C ILE A 258 -18.32 -7.47 12.70
N GLU A 259 -17.96 -6.74 13.75
CA GLU A 259 -17.64 -5.31 13.71
C GLU A 259 -16.17 -5.04 14.04
N VAL A 260 -15.50 -5.99 14.71
CA VAL A 260 -14.09 -5.94 15.05
C VAL A 260 -13.46 -7.32 14.80
N SER A 261 -12.26 -7.33 14.26
CA SER A 261 -11.54 -8.57 13.99
C SER A 261 -10.07 -8.46 14.36
N PHE A 262 -9.51 -9.55 14.84
CA PHE A 262 -8.08 -9.71 15.09
C PHE A 262 -7.58 -11.01 14.46
N ALA A 263 -6.40 -10.93 13.83
CA ALA A 263 -5.66 -12.10 13.37
C ALA A 263 -4.32 -12.17 14.10
N VAL A 264 -4.01 -13.32 14.68
CA VAL A 264 -2.82 -13.55 15.51
C VAL A 264 -2.01 -14.70 14.94
N GLY A 265 -0.72 -14.48 14.66
CA GLY A 265 0.14 -15.52 14.10
C GLY A 265 1.62 -15.28 14.32
N LYS A 266 2.44 -16.34 14.30
CA LYS A 266 3.89 -16.20 14.39
C LYS A 266 4.45 -15.53 13.13
N LEU A 267 5.28 -14.53 13.30
CA LEU A 267 6.05 -13.91 12.22
C LEU A 267 7.42 -14.60 12.05
N ASP A 268 8.00 -15.02 13.17
CA ASP A 268 9.23 -15.80 13.26
C ASP A 268 9.26 -16.63 14.57
N SER A 269 10.42 -17.17 14.92
CA SER A 269 10.58 -18.00 16.12
C SER A 269 10.39 -17.25 17.45
N ARG A 270 10.49 -15.91 17.45
CA ARG A 270 10.42 -15.06 18.67
C ARG A 270 9.24 -14.11 18.67
N LYS A 271 8.68 -13.81 17.50
CA LYS A 271 7.67 -12.73 17.33
C LYS A 271 6.33 -13.29 16.95
N VAL A 272 5.29 -12.82 17.63
CA VAL A 272 3.90 -12.99 17.27
C VAL A 272 3.37 -11.68 16.75
N GLY A 273 2.81 -11.68 15.56
CA GLY A 273 2.14 -10.53 14.95
C GLY A 273 0.65 -10.55 15.23
N ILE A 274 0.11 -9.35 15.33
CA ILE A 274 -1.32 -9.10 15.49
C ILE A 274 -1.72 -8.11 14.41
N SER A 275 -2.83 -8.36 13.74
CA SER A 275 -3.53 -7.38 12.91
C SER A 275 -4.92 -7.18 13.45
N GLY A 276 -5.36 -5.94 13.62
CA GLY A 276 -6.71 -5.57 14.05
C GLY A 276 -7.41 -4.74 12.98
N ARG A 277 -8.73 -4.97 12.83
CA ARG A 277 -9.64 -4.22 11.96
C ARG A 277 -10.93 -3.90 12.68
N SER A 278 -11.54 -2.76 12.36
CA SER A 278 -12.81 -2.32 12.93
C SER A 278 -13.63 -1.54 11.92
N VAL A 279 -14.96 -1.59 12.09
CA VAL A 279 -15.88 -0.67 11.38
C VAL A 279 -16.04 0.67 12.12
N GLY A 280 -15.23 0.92 13.14
CA GLY A 280 -15.15 2.20 13.86
C GLY A 280 -15.84 2.26 15.23
N LYS A 281 -16.54 1.22 15.66
CA LYS A 281 -17.18 1.19 17.00
C LYS A 281 -16.16 1.01 18.13
N ILE A 282 -15.13 0.22 17.92
CA ILE A 282 -13.99 0.06 18.83
C ILE A 282 -12.76 0.54 18.08
N ASN A 283 -11.98 1.43 18.69
CA ASN A 283 -10.72 1.90 18.14
C ASN A 283 -9.66 0.79 18.31
N VAL A 284 -9.37 0.07 17.23
CA VAL A 284 -8.35 -1.00 17.29
C VAL A 284 -6.93 -0.46 17.45
N GLY A 285 -6.70 0.83 17.12
CA GLY A 285 -5.44 1.52 17.41
C GLY A 285 -5.15 1.52 18.91
N ASP A 286 -6.09 2.00 19.73
CA ASP A 286 -5.96 2.06 21.19
C ASP A 286 -5.79 0.66 21.80
N VAL A 287 -6.56 -0.32 21.29
CA VAL A 287 -6.45 -1.73 21.75
C VAL A 287 -5.06 -2.29 21.50
N LEU A 288 -4.48 -2.05 20.31
CA LEU A 288 -3.18 -2.60 19.98
C LEU A 288 -2.02 -1.74 20.47
N GLU A 289 -2.22 -0.46 20.78
CA GLU A 289 -1.25 0.37 21.48
C GLU A 289 -0.99 -0.16 22.89
N TYR A 290 -2.02 -0.64 23.60
CA TYR A 290 -1.88 -1.33 24.90
C TYR A 290 -0.96 -2.56 24.81
N LEU A 291 -0.85 -3.18 23.62
CA LEU A 291 0.04 -4.32 23.34
C LEU A 291 1.38 -3.91 22.69
N GLY A 292 1.73 -2.63 22.75
CA GLY A 292 2.97 -2.09 22.18
C GLY A 292 2.96 -1.96 20.65
N GLY A 293 1.78 -1.92 20.08
CA GLY A 293 1.56 -1.68 18.65
C GLY A 293 1.10 -0.26 18.35
N GLY A 294 0.28 -0.09 17.33
CA GLY A 294 -0.35 1.17 16.96
C GLY A 294 -1.14 1.06 15.67
N GLY A 295 -1.79 2.15 15.32
CA GLY A 295 -2.64 2.26 14.14
C GLY A 295 -3.63 3.41 14.29
N ASN A 296 -4.80 3.25 13.70
CA ASN A 296 -5.93 4.16 13.84
C ASN A 296 -7.20 3.41 14.27
N ALA A 297 -8.33 4.10 14.32
CA ALA A 297 -9.59 3.50 14.77
C ALA A 297 -10.05 2.30 13.93
N TYR A 298 -9.64 2.21 12.69
CA TYR A 298 -10.10 1.19 11.74
C TYR A 298 -9.08 0.08 11.50
N GLU A 299 -7.79 0.39 11.56
CA GLU A 299 -6.69 -0.50 11.24
C GLU A 299 -5.53 -0.33 12.21
N ALA A 300 -5.07 -1.44 12.78
CA ALA A 300 -3.94 -1.43 13.68
C ALA A 300 -3.12 -2.72 13.60
N ALA A 301 -1.87 -2.66 14.05
CA ALA A 301 -0.99 -3.81 14.13
C ALA A 301 -0.09 -3.74 15.36
N ALA A 302 0.25 -4.91 15.89
CA ALA A 302 1.24 -5.05 16.96
C ALA A 302 2.19 -6.22 16.72
N GLN A 303 3.32 -6.21 17.42
CA GLN A 303 4.24 -7.33 17.49
C GLN A 303 4.67 -7.53 18.91
N VAL A 304 4.48 -8.74 19.39
CA VAL A 304 4.82 -9.14 20.76
C VAL A 304 5.94 -10.16 20.71
N GLU A 305 6.99 -9.96 21.49
CA GLU A 305 8.12 -10.88 21.58
C GLU A 305 7.96 -11.85 22.75
N HIS A 306 8.50 -13.04 22.60
CA HIS A 306 8.59 -14.08 23.64
C HIS A 306 7.24 -14.53 24.27
N LYS A 307 6.11 -14.32 23.56
CA LYS A 307 4.79 -14.83 23.96
C LYS A 307 4.30 -15.93 23.03
N LYS A 308 3.45 -16.80 23.55
CA LYS A 308 2.70 -17.77 22.73
C LYS A 308 1.45 -17.14 22.16
N ILE A 309 0.96 -17.68 21.04
CA ILE A 309 -0.27 -17.16 20.37
C ILE A 309 -1.47 -17.13 21.35
N LYS A 310 -1.61 -18.13 22.23
CA LYS A 310 -2.70 -18.17 23.24
C LYS A 310 -2.56 -17.05 24.27
N GLU A 311 -1.36 -16.73 24.71
CA GLU A 311 -1.12 -15.64 25.66
C GLU A 311 -1.46 -14.28 25.02
N VAL A 312 -1.08 -14.09 23.77
CA VAL A 312 -1.42 -12.88 23.00
C VAL A 312 -2.92 -12.76 22.77
N GLU A 313 -3.63 -13.88 22.54
CA GLU A 313 -5.09 -13.89 22.44
C GLU A 313 -5.77 -13.44 23.73
N GLU A 314 -5.28 -13.89 24.90
CA GLU A 314 -5.81 -13.44 26.19
C GLU A 314 -5.48 -11.97 26.45
N ASP A 315 -4.28 -11.51 26.09
CA ASP A 315 -3.93 -10.08 26.20
C ASP A 315 -4.90 -9.20 25.36
N ILE A 316 -5.26 -9.63 24.14
CA ILE A 316 -6.25 -8.91 23.31
C ILE A 316 -7.61 -8.86 24.01
N LYS A 317 -8.06 -9.98 24.60
CA LYS A 317 -9.33 -10.03 25.33
C LYS A 317 -9.32 -9.15 26.58
N GLU A 318 -8.18 -9.06 27.25
CA GLU A 318 -8.02 -8.20 28.41
C GLU A 318 -8.04 -6.71 28.00
N ALA A 319 -7.26 -6.34 26.97
CA ALA A 319 -7.28 -5.02 26.41
C ALA A 319 -8.70 -4.56 26.01
N LEU A 320 -9.44 -5.42 25.33
CA LEU A 320 -10.82 -5.14 24.90
C LEU A 320 -11.79 -4.83 26.06
N LYS A 321 -11.55 -5.32 27.29
CA LYS A 321 -12.38 -4.97 28.45
C LYS A 321 -12.26 -3.49 28.82
N ASN A 322 -11.14 -2.85 28.50
CA ASN A 322 -10.89 -1.45 28.82
C ASN A 322 -11.48 -0.48 27.77
N PHE A 323 -11.94 -1.00 26.61
CA PHE A 323 -12.41 -0.20 25.48
C PHE A 323 -13.85 -0.57 25.01
N LYS A 324 -14.56 -1.37 25.82
CA LYS A 324 -16.01 -1.68 25.63
C LYS A 324 -16.92 -0.63 26.23
#